data_c831c01be21d5db2f6767dffb9949b8f
#
_entry.id   c831c01be21d5db2f6767dffb9949b8f
#
_cell.length_a   1.000
_cell.length_b   1.000
_cell.length_c   1.000
_cell.angle_alpha   90.00
_cell.angle_beta   90.00
_cell.angle_gamma   90.00
#
_symmetry.space_group_name_H-M   'P 1'
#
loop_
_entity.id
_entity.type
_entity.pdbx_description
1 polymer ?
#
loop_
_entity_poly.entity_id
_entity_poly.type
_entity_poly.pdbx_seq_one_letter_code
_entity_poly.pdbx_strand_id
1 'polypeptide(L)'
;MPENPPNCGSQNGKAKSMKSRIVAQISRLVRQEGLDYEGWRYVAKRVRKVCDLRPEKKGRRLPRVLTTDEFRRFYQVVDRAEDVQHALMLRLLFFTAVRVSELCNIGISEVDIEACKIRVNQGKGSKDRYVLFGKGVATALRTHIAAHPHNRWLFQTQRHGKFSTRRVQQIVSKYAEEAGVKATPHTFRHQAITWLTRHSGLADAELQLITGHARRETLAVYQHVALDGDLEAKYQATMKQVDL
;
A
#
# COMPACT_ATOMS: atom_id res chain seq x y z
N MET A 1 -11.73 51.28 4.09
CA MET A 1 -12.17 50.30 3.07
C MET A 1 -11.00 49.44 2.70
N PRO A 2 -10.96 48.12 3.01
CA PRO A 2 -9.87 47.27 2.60
C PRO A 2 -10.11 46.78 1.16
N GLU A 3 -9.08 46.89 0.34
CA GLU A 3 -9.05 46.44 -1.04
C GLU A 3 -9.10 44.91 -1.13
N ASN A 4 -9.91 44.40 -2.06
CA ASN A 4 -10.01 42.98 -2.39
C ASN A 4 -8.71 42.48 -3.03
N PRO A 5 -8.20 41.28 -2.67
CA PRO A 5 -7.05 40.71 -3.35
C PRO A 5 -7.42 40.22 -4.77
N PRO A 6 -6.48 40.25 -5.73
CA PRO A 6 -6.75 39.94 -7.12
C PRO A 6 -7.14 38.49 -7.34
N ASN A 7 -8.16 38.32 -8.17
CA ASN A 7 -8.79 37.07 -8.58
C ASN A 7 -7.77 36.10 -9.27
N CYS A 8 -7.37 35.02 -8.60
CA CYS A 8 -6.44 34.00 -9.08
C CYS A 8 -7.08 32.94 -10.01
N GLY A 9 -8.30 33.19 -10.52
CA GLY A 9 -9.08 32.20 -11.30
C GLY A 9 -8.71 32.06 -12.79
N SER A 10 -7.98 33.02 -13.39
CA SER A 10 -7.83 33.03 -14.86
C SER A 10 -6.64 32.22 -15.42
N GLN A 11 -5.63 31.92 -14.62
CA GLN A 11 -4.43 31.20 -15.11
C GLN A 11 -4.64 29.69 -15.27
N ASN A 12 -5.43 29.06 -14.39
CA ASN A 12 -5.72 27.62 -14.43
C ASN A 12 -6.59 27.21 -15.65
N GLY A 13 -7.51 28.07 -16.06
CA GLY A 13 -8.36 27.83 -17.24
C GLY A 13 -7.59 27.87 -18.55
N LYS A 14 -6.69 28.83 -18.71
CA LYS A 14 -5.84 28.96 -19.91
C LYS A 14 -4.84 27.80 -20.05
N ALA A 15 -4.21 27.35 -18.97
CA ALA A 15 -3.28 26.24 -18.96
C ALA A 15 -3.98 24.89 -19.29
N LYS A 16 -5.19 24.67 -18.82
CA LYS A 16 -6.00 23.48 -19.14
C LYS A 16 -6.40 23.47 -20.64
N SER A 17 -6.78 24.60 -21.19
CA SER A 17 -7.09 24.77 -22.63
C SER A 17 -5.87 24.50 -23.50
N MET A 18 -4.68 25.02 -23.15
CA MET A 18 -3.44 24.80 -23.89
C MET A 18 -3.03 23.31 -23.92
N LYS A 19 -3.07 22.63 -22.76
CA LYS A 19 -2.76 21.19 -22.67
C LYS A 19 -3.70 20.36 -23.53
N SER A 20 -5.00 20.68 -23.54
CA SER A 20 -6.00 20.00 -24.38
C SER A 20 -5.73 20.18 -25.87
N ARG A 21 -5.30 21.36 -26.29
CA ARG A 21 -4.92 21.62 -27.69
C ARG A 21 -3.71 20.78 -28.11
N ILE A 22 -2.66 20.73 -27.28
CA ILE A 22 -1.46 19.92 -27.52
C ILE A 22 -1.83 18.44 -27.62
N VAL A 23 -2.66 17.92 -26.70
CA VAL A 23 -3.14 16.53 -26.75
C VAL A 23 -3.85 16.25 -28.08
N ALA A 24 -4.74 17.15 -28.52
CA ALA A 24 -5.44 16.98 -29.79
C ALA A 24 -4.48 16.95 -31.00
N GLN A 25 -3.49 17.83 -31.05
CA GLN A 25 -2.47 17.83 -32.09
C GLN A 25 -1.64 16.54 -32.10
N ILE A 26 -1.16 16.10 -30.95
CA ILE A 26 -0.41 14.85 -30.80
C ILE A 26 -1.27 13.66 -31.21
N SER A 27 -2.53 13.60 -30.76
CA SER A 27 -3.46 12.51 -31.13
C SER A 27 -3.70 12.43 -32.64
N ARG A 28 -3.75 13.60 -33.32
CA ARG A 28 -3.86 13.65 -34.77
C ARG A 28 -2.62 13.07 -35.45
N LEU A 29 -1.41 13.49 -35.01
CA LEU A 29 -0.15 13.00 -35.57
C LEU A 29 0.00 11.47 -35.34
N VAL A 30 -0.28 10.98 -34.13
CA VAL A 30 -0.21 9.55 -33.81
C VAL A 30 -1.09 8.72 -34.74
N ARG A 31 -2.30 9.23 -35.08
CA ARG A 31 -3.20 8.54 -36.04
C ARG A 31 -2.72 8.64 -37.48
N GLN A 32 -2.21 9.80 -37.91
CA GLN A 32 -1.71 10.01 -39.27
C GLN A 32 -0.49 9.13 -39.57
N GLU A 33 0.41 9.00 -38.61
CA GLU A 33 1.64 8.19 -38.73
C GLU A 33 1.43 6.71 -38.38
N GLY A 34 0.21 6.30 -38.02
CA GLY A 34 -0.10 4.92 -37.69
C GLY A 34 0.71 4.35 -36.52
N LEU A 35 1.12 5.18 -35.55
CA LEU A 35 1.95 4.73 -34.44
C LEU A 35 1.17 3.77 -33.56
N ASP A 36 1.73 2.60 -33.33
CA ASP A 36 1.30 1.66 -32.31
C ASP A 36 1.76 2.08 -30.89
N TYR A 37 1.47 1.29 -29.89
CA TYR A 37 1.82 1.58 -28.50
C TYR A 37 3.33 1.68 -28.29
N GLU A 38 4.13 0.82 -28.91
CA GLU A 38 5.59 0.83 -28.76
C GLU A 38 6.22 2.02 -29.51
N GLY A 39 5.74 2.32 -30.72
CA GLY A 39 6.13 3.52 -31.49
C GLY A 39 5.83 4.80 -30.71
N TRP A 40 4.63 4.88 -30.10
CA TRP A 40 4.29 6.00 -29.23
C TRP A 40 5.22 6.11 -28.01
N ARG A 41 5.53 5.00 -27.35
CA ARG A 41 6.48 5.00 -26.21
C ARG A 41 7.86 5.52 -26.61
N TYR A 42 8.35 5.10 -27.76
CA TYR A 42 9.63 5.57 -28.30
C TYR A 42 9.60 7.08 -28.54
N VAL A 43 8.60 7.58 -29.30
CA VAL A 43 8.46 9.01 -29.61
C VAL A 43 8.34 9.83 -28.32
N ALA A 44 7.48 9.45 -27.38
CA ALA A 44 7.31 10.15 -26.12
C ALA A 44 8.60 10.18 -25.26
N LYS A 45 9.44 9.14 -25.33
CA LYS A 45 10.75 9.10 -24.68
C LYS A 45 11.73 10.07 -25.33
N ARG A 46 11.74 10.14 -26.66
CA ARG A 46 12.62 11.04 -27.43
C ARG A 46 12.24 12.50 -27.22
N VAL A 47 10.93 12.82 -27.28
CA VAL A 47 10.42 14.17 -27.02
C VAL A 47 10.83 14.65 -25.62
N ARG A 48 10.67 13.82 -24.58
CA ARG A 48 11.13 14.17 -23.22
C ARG A 48 12.62 14.49 -23.18
N LYS A 49 13.44 13.72 -23.92
CA LYS A 49 14.89 13.96 -23.99
C LYS A 49 15.23 15.24 -24.72
N VAL A 50 14.60 15.48 -25.86
CA VAL A 50 14.86 16.68 -26.71
C VAL A 50 14.41 17.96 -25.99
N CYS A 51 13.25 17.92 -25.34
CA CYS A 51 12.69 19.06 -24.60
C CYS A 51 13.19 19.17 -23.16
N ASP A 52 14.15 18.36 -22.72
CA ASP A 52 14.65 18.24 -21.34
C ASP A 52 13.52 18.16 -20.28
N LEU A 53 12.42 17.52 -20.62
CA LEU A 53 11.28 17.36 -19.72
C LEU A 53 11.62 16.31 -18.65
N ARG A 54 11.96 16.77 -17.47
CA ARG A 54 12.21 15.93 -16.29
C ARG A 54 11.07 16.07 -15.30
N PRO A 55 10.61 14.97 -14.71
CA PRO A 55 9.66 15.08 -13.61
C PRO A 55 10.33 15.79 -12.44
N GLU A 56 9.59 16.70 -11.80
CA GLU A 56 10.05 17.25 -10.52
C GLU A 56 10.33 16.10 -9.53
N LYS A 57 11.53 16.11 -8.97
CA LYS A 57 11.87 15.18 -7.89
C LYS A 57 11.08 15.57 -6.65
N LYS A 58 9.87 15.08 -6.52
CA LYS A 58 9.14 15.16 -5.24
C LYS A 58 9.93 14.37 -4.20
N GLY A 59 10.37 15.04 -3.14
CA GLY A 59 11.03 14.39 -2.02
C GLY A 59 10.18 13.20 -1.54
N ARG A 60 10.78 12.02 -1.45
CA ARG A 60 10.08 10.84 -0.91
C ARG A 60 9.88 11.08 0.59
N ARG A 61 8.65 11.29 1.00
CA ARG A 61 8.32 11.29 2.43
C ARG A 61 8.44 9.88 2.96
N LEU A 62 9.03 9.72 4.13
CA LEU A 62 9.05 8.43 4.82
C LEU A 62 7.60 7.95 5.06
N PRO A 63 7.33 6.66 4.89
CA PRO A 63 6.01 6.12 5.16
C PRO A 63 5.68 6.29 6.64
N ARG A 64 4.44 6.71 6.92
CA ARG A 64 3.94 6.76 8.29
C ARG A 64 3.75 5.35 8.81
N VAL A 65 4.29 5.09 9.97
CA VAL A 65 4.02 3.91 10.81
C VAL A 65 3.36 4.38 12.11
N LEU A 66 2.53 3.53 12.70
CA LEU A 66 1.91 3.80 14.00
C LEU A 66 2.92 3.53 15.11
N THR A 67 2.90 4.33 16.17
CA THR A 67 3.59 4.00 17.41
C THR A 67 2.95 2.75 18.05
N THR A 68 3.64 2.12 18.97
CA THR A 68 3.10 0.95 19.68
C THR A 68 1.77 1.27 20.38
N ASP A 69 1.65 2.47 20.95
CA ASP A 69 0.44 2.90 21.64
C ASP A 69 -0.70 3.23 20.67
N GLU A 70 -0.43 3.87 19.54
CA GLU A 70 -1.41 4.09 18.48
C GLU A 70 -1.93 2.77 17.94
N PHE A 71 -1.02 1.81 17.70
CA PHE A 71 -1.35 0.48 17.21
C PHE A 71 -2.23 -0.29 18.21
N ARG A 72 -1.88 -0.26 19.51
CA ARG A 72 -2.65 -0.88 20.58
C ARG A 72 -4.05 -0.27 20.69
N ARG A 73 -4.17 1.07 20.73
CA ARG A 73 -5.46 1.75 20.79
C ARG A 73 -6.34 1.40 19.60
N PHE A 74 -5.78 1.35 18.40
CA PHE A 74 -6.54 0.99 17.21
C PHE A 74 -7.17 -0.41 17.35
N TYR A 75 -6.38 -1.43 17.73
CA TYR A 75 -6.92 -2.78 17.87
C TYR A 75 -7.83 -2.95 19.07
N GLN A 76 -7.67 -2.19 20.14
CA GLN A 76 -8.64 -2.15 21.24
C GLN A 76 -10.03 -1.70 20.78
N VAL A 77 -10.09 -0.69 19.93
CA VAL A 77 -11.36 -0.22 19.33
C VAL A 77 -11.94 -1.28 18.40
N VAL A 78 -11.12 -1.89 17.56
CA VAL A 78 -11.55 -2.97 16.65
C VAL A 78 -12.14 -4.13 17.42
N ASP A 79 -11.51 -4.54 18.53
CA ASP A 79 -11.96 -5.66 19.35
C ASP A 79 -13.25 -5.35 20.09
N ARG A 80 -13.42 -4.12 20.61
CA ARG A 80 -14.66 -3.67 21.25
C ARG A 80 -15.86 -3.63 20.32
N ALA A 81 -15.63 -3.46 19.02
CA ALA A 81 -16.71 -3.40 18.03
C ALA A 81 -17.35 -4.76 17.75
N GLU A 82 -16.75 -5.88 18.23
CA GLU A 82 -17.23 -7.27 18.11
C GLU A 82 -17.56 -7.72 16.68
N ASP A 83 -17.10 -6.96 15.66
CA ASP A 83 -17.24 -7.33 14.26
C ASP A 83 -16.07 -8.26 13.87
N VAL A 84 -16.31 -9.55 13.94
CA VAL A 84 -15.32 -10.61 13.70
C VAL A 84 -14.73 -10.51 12.30
N GLN A 85 -15.55 -10.18 11.28
CA GLN A 85 -15.09 -10.04 9.90
C GLN A 85 -14.18 -8.83 9.72
N HIS A 86 -14.55 -7.69 10.28
CA HIS A 86 -13.69 -6.50 10.26
C HIS A 86 -12.39 -6.75 11.04
N ALA A 87 -12.48 -7.35 12.22
CA ALA A 87 -11.31 -7.64 13.05
C ALA A 87 -10.30 -8.54 12.31
N LEU A 88 -10.78 -9.62 11.69
CA LEU A 88 -9.93 -10.52 10.90
C LEU A 88 -9.34 -9.83 9.66
N MET A 89 -10.16 -9.06 8.94
CA MET A 89 -9.74 -8.29 7.76
C MET A 89 -8.60 -7.33 8.09
N LEU A 90 -8.71 -6.57 9.18
CA LEU A 90 -7.73 -5.58 9.61
C LEU A 90 -6.45 -6.25 10.11
N ARG A 91 -6.57 -7.40 10.82
CA ARG A 91 -5.41 -8.19 11.21
C ARG A 91 -4.67 -8.77 10.00
N LEU A 92 -5.37 -9.24 8.97
CA LEU A 92 -4.73 -9.73 7.75
C LEU A 92 -3.97 -8.64 7.01
N LEU A 93 -4.46 -7.40 6.95
CA LEU A 93 -3.72 -6.28 6.37
C LEU A 93 -2.35 -6.10 7.03
N PHE A 94 -2.28 -6.27 8.35
CA PHE A 94 -1.02 -6.17 9.09
C PHE A 94 -0.16 -7.43 8.92
N PHE A 95 -0.68 -8.61 9.24
CA PHE A 95 0.13 -9.82 9.31
C PHE A 95 0.66 -10.29 7.96
N THR A 96 -0.06 -10.04 6.87
CA THR A 96 0.32 -10.51 5.53
C THR A 96 0.92 -9.41 4.66
N ALA A 97 0.87 -8.15 5.09
CA ALA A 97 1.30 -7.00 4.31
C ALA A 97 0.69 -6.91 2.90
N VAL A 98 -0.48 -7.53 2.65
CA VAL A 98 -1.18 -7.46 1.35
C VAL A 98 -1.65 -6.05 1.03
N ARG A 99 -1.79 -5.73 -0.24
CA ARG A 99 -2.46 -4.49 -0.66
C ARG A 99 -3.96 -4.61 -0.42
N VAL A 100 -4.63 -3.49 -0.17
CA VAL A 100 -6.09 -3.48 0.05
C VAL A 100 -6.86 -4.09 -1.13
N SER A 101 -6.40 -3.87 -2.37
CA SER A 101 -7.01 -4.47 -3.55
C SER A 101 -6.81 -5.99 -3.63
N GLU A 102 -5.66 -6.47 -3.16
CA GLU A 102 -5.36 -7.90 -3.07
C GLU A 102 -6.24 -8.55 -2.01
N LEU A 103 -6.33 -7.96 -0.81
CA LEU A 103 -7.20 -8.43 0.27
C LEU A 103 -8.65 -8.63 -0.19
N CYS A 104 -9.20 -7.64 -0.92
CA CYS A 104 -10.57 -7.72 -1.45
C CYS A 104 -10.77 -8.82 -2.50
N ASN A 105 -9.70 -9.33 -3.09
CA ASN A 105 -9.75 -10.36 -4.13
C ASN A 105 -9.33 -11.75 -3.66
N ILE A 106 -9.07 -11.96 -2.37
CA ILE A 106 -8.75 -13.29 -1.84
C ILE A 106 -10.01 -14.15 -1.89
N GLY A 107 -9.94 -15.26 -2.61
CA GLY A 107 -10.96 -16.31 -2.56
C GLY A 107 -10.69 -17.27 -1.41
N ILE A 108 -11.72 -17.95 -0.91
CA ILE A 108 -11.55 -18.96 0.16
C ILE A 108 -10.62 -20.10 -0.31
N SER A 109 -10.72 -20.51 -1.58
CA SER A 109 -9.88 -21.57 -2.15
C SER A 109 -8.39 -21.23 -2.24
N GLU A 110 -8.03 -19.96 -2.05
CA GLU A 110 -6.65 -19.47 -2.09
C GLU A 110 -5.98 -19.48 -0.72
N VAL A 111 -6.73 -19.80 0.34
CA VAL A 111 -6.25 -19.84 1.73
C VAL A 111 -5.87 -21.27 2.09
N ASP A 112 -4.58 -21.51 2.27
CA ASP A 112 -4.04 -22.76 2.82
C ASP A 112 -3.75 -22.55 4.30
N ILE A 113 -4.69 -23.03 5.14
CA ILE A 113 -4.64 -22.85 6.59
C ILE A 113 -3.52 -23.69 7.19
N GLU A 114 -3.31 -24.91 6.69
CA GLU A 114 -2.34 -25.86 7.24
C GLU A 114 -0.90 -25.38 6.93
N ALA A 115 -0.67 -24.87 5.73
CA ALA A 115 0.62 -24.28 5.37
C ALA A 115 0.77 -22.81 5.80
N CYS A 116 -0.23 -22.21 6.46
CA CYS A 116 -0.25 -20.81 6.91
C CYS A 116 0.09 -19.82 5.79
N LYS A 117 -0.47 -20.00 4.62
CA LYS A 117 -0.21 -19.15 3.44
C LYS A 117 -1.48 -18.82 2.66
N ILE A 118 -1.45 -17.70 1.95
CA ILE A 118 -2.51 -17.27 1.03
C ILE A 118 -1.88 -17.01 -0.33
N ARG A 119 -2.45 -17.58 -1.38
CA ARG A 119 -2.10 -17.25 -2.74
C ARG A 119 -2.73 -15.92 -3.14
N VAL A 120 -1.91 -14.95 -3.54
CA VAL A 120 -2.34 -13.64 -4.00
C VAL A 120 -2.19 -13.57 -5.50
N ASN A 121 -3.32 -13.54 -6.20
CA ASN A 121 -3.37 -13.40 -7.66
C ASN A 121 -3.23 -11.92 -8.02
N GLN A 122 -2.21 -11.57 -8.81
CA GLN A 122 -1.90 -10.17 -9.13
C GLN A 122 -2.42 -9.66 -10.47
N GLY A 123 -3.17 -10.47 -11.22
CA GLY A 123 -3.73 -10.07 -12.50
C GLY A 123 -2.68 -9.86 -13.61
N LYS A 124 -3.11 -9.24 -14.72
CA LYS A 124 -2.33 -9.14 -15.97
C LYS A 124 -0.95 -8.47 -15.76
N GLY A 125 0.13 -9.20 -15.96
CA GLY A 125 1.51 -8.71 -15.93
C GLY A 125 2.23 -8.76 -14.58
N SER A 126 1.56 -9.12 -13.49
CA SER A 126 2.19 -9.37 -12.19
C SER A 126 2.18 -10.87 -11.87
N LYS A 127 3.27 -11.36 -11.30
CA LYS A 127 3.38 -12.78 -10.90
C LYS A 127 2.57 -13.02 -9.64
N ASP A 128 1.86 -14.15 -9.59
CA ASP A 128 1.24 -14.63 -8.35
C ASP A 128 2.32 -14.83 -7.29
N ARG A 129 1.94 -14.63 -6.04
CA ARG A 129 2.81 -14.89 -4.91
C ARG A 129 2.04 -15.47 -3.73
N TYR A 130 2.77 -16.07 -2.83
CA TYR A 130 2.24 -16.44 -1.53
C TYR A 130 2.60 -15.38 -0.49
N VAL A 131 1.64 -15.07 0.39
CA VAL A 131 1.88 -14.32 1.62
C VAL A 131 1.67 -15.27 2.80
N LEU A 132 2.40 -15.01 3.88
CA LEU A 132 2.42 -15.87 5.07
C LEU A 132 1.66 -15.22 6.21
N PHE A 133 1.10 -16.04 7.10
CA PHE A 133 0.47 -15.60 8.34
C PHE A 133 0.81 -16.54 9.49
N GLY A 134 0.73 -16.04 10.71
CA GLY A 134 1.04 -16.84 11.91
C GLY A 134 -0.10 -17.77 12.34
N LYS A 135 0.22 -18.78 13.15
CA LYS A 135 -0.75 -19.78 13.67
C LYS A 135 -1.95 -19.16 14.39
N GLY A 136 -1.79 -18.02 15.08
CA GLY A 136 -2.91 -17.33 15.72
C GLY A 136 -3.95 -16.84 14.70
N VAL A 137 -3.50 -16.36 13.53
CA VAL A 137 -4.38 -15.95 12.43
C VAL A 137 -5.02 -17.18 11.76
N ALA A 138 -4.31 -18.31 11.69
CA ALA A 138 -4.83 -19.57 11.14
C ALA A 138 -6.10 -20.02 11.86
N THR A 139 -6.12 -19.97 13.19
CA THR A 139 -7.29 -20.31 13.99
C THR A 139 -8.49 -19.42 13.66
N ALA A 140 -8.28 -18.11 13.63
CA ALA A 140 -9.34 -17.16 13.31
C ALA A 140 -9.86 -17.34 11.86
N LEU A 141 -8.96 -17.63 10.90
CA LEU A 141 -9.33 -17.93 9.51
C LEU A 141 -10.15 -19.22 9.42
N ARG A 142 -9.74 -20.28 10.12
CA ARG A 142 -10.48 -21.55 10.15
C ARG A 142 -11.91 -21.35 10.66
N THR A 143 -12.07 -20.65 11.77
CA THR A 143 -13.39 -20.34 12.34
C THR A 143 -14.22 -19.50 11.37
N HIS A 144 -13.62 -18.47 10.77
CA HIS A 144 -14.32 -17.60 9.82
C HIS A 144 -14.78 -18.36 8.57
N ILE A 145 -13.92 -19.19 7.96
CA ILE A 145 -14.26 -20.00 6.79
C ILE A 145 -15.33 -21.03 7.12
N ALA A 146 -15.23 -21.71 8.26
CA ALA A 146 -16.24 -22.67 8.71
C ALA A 146 -17.61 -22.02 8.94
N ALA A 147 -17.66 -20.79 9.43
CA ALA A 147 -18.90 -20.02 9.58
C ALA A 147 -19.50 -19.54 8.26
N HIS A 148 -18.74 -19.56 7.15
CA HIS A 148 -19.16 -19.04 5.85
C HIS A 148 -18.83 -20.02 4.70
N PRO A 149 -19.31 -21.27 4.74
CA PRO A 149 -18.88 -22.34 3.84
C PRO A 149 -19.26 -22.10 2.36
N HIS A 150 -20.25 -21.23 2.11
CA HIS A 150 -20.73 -20.93 0.75
C HIS A 150 -20.13 -19.64 0.18
N ASN A 151 -19.25 -18.95 0.91
CA ASN A 151 -18.64 -17.76 0.42
C ASN A 151 -17.60 -18.09 -0.68
N ARG A 152 -17.64 -17.33 -1.77
CA ARG A 152 -16.59 -17.36 -2.80
C ARG A 152 -15.34 -16.59 -2.34
N TRP A 153 -15.55 -15.42 -1.73
CA TRP A 153 -14.49 -14.52 -1.29
C TRP A 153 -14.24 -14.68 0.21
N LEU A 154 -13.01 -14.57 0.63
CA LEU A 154 -12.66 -14.67 2.05
C LEU A 154 -13.46 -13.65 2.86
N PHE A 155 -13.59 -12.43 2.35
CA PHE A 155 -14.44 -11.38 2.92
C PHE A 155 -15.56 -11.03 1.96
N GLN A 156 -16.79 -11.26 2.37
CA GLN A 156 -17.97 -11.10 1.54
C GLN A 156 -18.99 -10.22 2.22
N THR A 157 -19.61 -9.32 1.44
CA THR A 157 -20.67 -8.45 1.95
C THR A 157 -21.99 -9.23 2.10
N GLN A 158 -22.95 -8.68 2.82
CA GLN A 158 -24.30 -9.25 2.93
C GLN A 158 -24.99 -9.45 1.56
N ARG A 159 -24.57 -8.72 0.52
CA ARG A 159 -25.07 -8.89 -0.85
C ARG A 159 -24.27 -9.93 -1.64
N HIS A 160 -23.55 -10.80 -0.97
CA HIS A 160 -22.74 -11.87 -1.55
C HIS A 160 -21.65 -11.41 -2.54
N GLY A 161 -21.31 -10.12 -2.55
CA GLY A 161 -20.22 -9.55 -3.32
C GLY A 161 -18.95 -9.38 -2.48
N LYS A 162 -17.79 -9.31 -3.14
CA LYS A 162 -16.54 -8.94 -2.45
C LYS A 162 -16.59 -7.49 -1.94
N PHE A 163 -15.82 -7.20 -0.90
CA PHE A 163 -15.62 -5.83 -0.46
C PHE A 163 -14.93 -5.00 -1.54
N SER A 164 -15.34 -3.74 -1.70
CA SER A 164 -14.58 -2.78 -2.50
C SER A 164 -13.43 -2.20 -1.67
N THR A 165 -12.36 -1.79 -2.35
CA THR A 165 -11.23 -1.11 -1.70
C THR A 165 -11.67 0.15 -0.94
N ARG A 166 -12.65 0.88 -1.49
CA ARG A 166 -13.24 2.05 -0.84
C ARG A 166 -13.95 1.68 0.47
N ARG A 167 -14.69 0.56 0.48
CA ARG A 167 -15.36 0.11 1.71
C ARG A 167 -14.36 -0.27 2.79
N VAL A 168 -13.28 -0.99 2.44
CA VAL A 168 -12.21 -1.32 3.40
C VAL A 168 -11.52 -0.05 3.91
N GLN A 169 -11.29 0.95 3.05
CA GLN A 169 -10.77 2.26 3.49
C GLN A 169 -11.71 2.94 4.49
N GLN A 170 -13.03 2.93 4.25
CA GLN A 170 -14.02 3.48 5.18
C GLN A 170 -14.02 2.76 6.54
N ILE A 171 -13.89 1.42 6.52
CA ILE A 171 -13.79 0.61 7.74
C ILE A 171 -12.55 1.02 8.56
N VAL A 172 -11.38 1.11 7.89
CA VAL A 172 -10.15 1.56 8.55
C VAL A 172 -10.31 2.97 9.10
N SER A 173 -10.87 3.90 8.32
CA SER A 173 -11.07 5.30 8.74
C SER A 173 -11.98 5.39 9.96
N LYS A 174 -13.09 4.63 9.99
CA LYS A 174 -13.99 4.59 11.14
C LYS A 174 -13.25 4.21 12.42
N TYR A 175 -12.55 3.09 12.42
CA TYR A 175 -11.83 2.63 13.62
C TYR A 175 -10.63 3.51 13.97
N ALA A 176 -9.98 4.11 12.98
CA ALA A 176 -8.88 5.05 13.20
C ALA A 176 -9.36 6.35 13.86
N GLU A 177 -10.49 6.89 13.42
CA GLU A 177 -11.13 8.08 13.99
C GLU A 177 -11.54 7.80 15.45
N GLU A 178 -12.19 6.68 15.72
CA GLU A 178 -12.64 6.26 17.04
C GLU A 178 -11.45 6.02 17.99
N ALA A 179 -10.31 5.51 17.49
CA ALA A 179 -9.09 5.31 18.26
C ALA A 179 -8.25 6.60 18.43
N GLY A 180 -8.62 7.70 17.78
CA GLY A 180 -7.82 8.93 17.76
C GLY A 180 -6.47 8.78 17.05
N VAL A 181 -6.40 7.92 16.00
CA VAL A 181 -5.18 7.69 15.23
C VAL A 181 -5.38 8.01 13.76
N LYS A 182 -4.30 8.33 13.05
CA LYS A 182 -4.35 8.53 11.59
C LYS A 182 -3.83 7.28 10.89
N ALA A 183 -4.72 6.43 10.39
CA ALA A 183 -4.37 5.20 9.69
C ALA A 183 -5.15 5.04 8.39
N THR A 184 -4.53 4.33 7.45
CA THR A 184 -5.10 3.90 6.18
C THR A 184 -4.71 2.43 5.96
N PRO A 185 -5.31 1.68 5.03
CA PRO A 185 -4.84 0.33 4.70
C PRO A 185 -3.35 0.27 4.35
N HIS A 186 -2.81 1.31 3.71
CA HIS A 186 -1.38 1.41 3.44
C HIS A 186 -0.53 1.57 4.70
N THR A 187 -1.05 2.23 5.74
CA THR A 187 -0.36 2.36 7.04
C THR A 187 -0.10 0.99 7.64
N PHE A 188 -1.07 0.06 7.61
CA PHE A 188 -0.89 -1.31 8.11
C PHE A 188 0.15 -2.09 7.31
N ARG A 189 0.12 -1.96 6.00
CA ARG A 189 1.15 -2.56 5.15
C ARG A 189 2.54 -1.98 5.44
N HIS A 190 2.66 -0.67 5.61
CA HIS A 190 3.92 -0.03 5.99
C HIS A 190 4.40 -0.53 7.36
N GLN A 191 3.48 -0.60 8.33
CA GLN A 191 3.76 -1.13 9.66
C GLN A 191 4.27 -2.58 9.60
N ALA A 192 3.59 -3.45 8.85
CA ALA A 192 3.99 -4.84 8.67
C ALA A 192 5.39 -4.98 8.07
N ILE A 193 5.67 -4.24 7.00
CA ILE A 193 6.97 -4.30 6.33
C ILE A 193 8.07 -3.77 7.26
N THR A 194 7.83 -2.65 7.94
CA THR A 194 8.78 -2.11 8.94
C THR A 194 9.03 -3.11 10.06
N TRP A 195 7.98 -3.77 10.57
CA TRP A 195 8.11 -4.79 11.59
C TRP A 195 8.93 -5.99 11.12
N LEU A 196 8.63 -6.52 9.93
CA LEU A 196 9.37 -7.63 9.34
C LEU A 196 10.84 -7.24 9.10
N THR A 197 11.12 -6.05 8.59
CA THR A 197 12.49 -5.55 8.37
C THR A 197 13.28 -5.48 9.68
N ARG A 198 12.63 -5.12 10.79
CA ARG A 198 13.29 -5.01 12.11
C ARG A 198 13.53 -6.35 12.79
N HIS A 199 12.58 -7.26 12.71
CA HIS A 199 12.49 -8.38 13.65
C HIS A 199 12.55 -9.77 13.03
N SER A 200 12.44 -9.91 11.69
CA SER A 200 12.35 -11.23 11.07
C SER A 200 13.71 -11.88 10.78
N GLY A 201 14.77 -11.09 10.66
CA GLY A 201 16.06 -11.57 10.18
C GLY A 201 16.08 -11.97 8.69
N LEU A 202 14.96 -11.75 7.97
CA LEU A 202 14.85 -12.07 6.55
C LEU A 202 15.73 -11.17 5.69
N ALA A 203 16.34 -11.74 4.66
CA ALA A 203 17.05 -10.97 3.65
C ALA A 203 16.09 -10.13 2.80
N ASP A 204 16.58 -9.04 2.21
CA ASP A 204 15.79 -8.14 1.36
C ASP A 204 15.05 -8.88 0.22
N ALA A 205 15.69 -9.91 -0.35
CA ALA A 205 15.10 -10.72 -1.41
C ALA A 205 13.88 -11.52 -0.91
N GLU A 206 13.94 -12.05 0.30
CA GLU A 206 12.85 -12.79 0.94
C GLU A 206 11.70 -11.84 1.32
N LEU A 207 12.03 -10.68 1.90
CA LEU A 207 11.04 -9.63 2.15
C LEU A 207 10.35 -9.17 0.86
N GLN A 208 11.09 -9.04 -0.24
CA GLN A 208 10.54 -8.67 -1.54
C GLN A 208 9.56 -9.72 -2.07
N LEU A 209 9.87 -11.01 -1.92
CA LEU A 209 8.98 -12.12 -2.31
C LEU A 209 7.66 -12.08 -1.52
N ILE A 210 7.73 -11.95 -0.20
CA ILE A 210 6.54 -11.95 0.68
C ILE A 210 5.69 -10.70 0.42
N THR A 211 6.32 -9.53 0.36
CA THR A 211 5.61 -8.25 0.23
C THR A 211 5.19 -7.92 -1.19
N GLY A 212 5.76 -8.57 -2.20
CA GLY A 212 5.46 -8.34 -3.61
C GLY A 212 5.90 -6.96 -4.10
N HIS A 213 7.06 -6.46 -3.65
CA HIS A 213 7.66 -5.26 -4.20
C HIS A 213 8.39 -5.58 -5.50
N ALA A 214 8.02 -4.88 -6.59
CA ALA A 214 8.63 -5.08 -7.90
C ALA A 214 10.08 -4.58 -7.98
N ARG A 215 10.49 -3.68 -7.07
CA ARG A 215 11.82 -3.06 -7.06
C ARG A 215 12.40 -3.06 -5.64
N ARG A 216 13.67 -3.38 -5.54
CA ARG A 216 14.43 -3.42 -4.29
C ARG A 216 14.52 -2.03 -3.63
N GLU A 217 14.63 -0.98 -4.43
CA GLU A 217 14.67 0.41 -3.96
C GLU A 217 13.40 0.83 -3.20
N THR A 218 12.30 0.11 -3.39
CA THR A 218 11.06 0.35 -2.65
C THR A 218 11.17 -0.14 -1.21
N LEU A 219 11.96 -1.20 -0.95
CA LEU A 219 12.21 -1.70 0.40
C LEU A 219 13.23 -0.84 1.16
N ALA A 220 14.16 -0.21 0.48
CA ALA A 220 15.19 0.64 1.11
C ALA A 220 14.58 1.75 2.00
N VAL A 221 13.40 2.25 1.64
CA VAL A 221 12.67 3.25 2.47
C VAL A 221 12.30 2.69 3.84
N TYR A 222 11.97 1.40 3.92
CA TYR A 222 11.61 0.75 5.18
C TYR A 222 12.84 0.42 6.02
N GLN A 223 13.99 0.18 5.39
CA GLN A 223 15.28 0.01 6.07
C GLN A 223 15.62 1.28 6.84
N HIS A 224 15.45 2.47 6.23
CA HIS A 224 15.66 3.74 6.94
C HIS A 224 14.73 3.90 8.14
N VAL A 225 13.44 3.58 8.01
CA VAL A 225 12.48 3.64 9.12
C VAL A 225 12.76 2.58 10.19
N ALA A 226 13.27 1.40 9.77
CA ALA A 226 13.64 0.32 10.68
C ALA A 226 14.93 0.63 11.47
N LEU A 227 15.86 1.39 10.90
CA LEU A 227 17.14 1.72 11.52
C LEU A 227 17.04 2.77 12.62
N ASP A 228 15.99 3.57 12.67
CA ASP A 228 15.90 4.74 13.55
C ASP A 228 16.15 4.43 15.05
N GLY A 229 15.60 3.34 15.58
CA GLY A 229 15.81 2.98 16.98
C GLY A 229 17.07 2.15 17.23
N ASP A 230 17.31 1.15 16.37
CA ASP A 230 18.42 0.20 16.55
C ASP A 230 19.77 0.78 16.14
N LEU A 231 19.80 1.66 15.15
CA LEU A 231 21.02 2.33 14.70
C LEU A 231 21.52 3.29 15.75
N GLU A 232 20.62 4.07 16.35
CA GLU A 232 20.99 5.02 17.41
C GLU A 232 21.53 4.29 18.65
N ALA A 233 20.87 3.21 19.07
CA ALA A 233 21.33 2.40 20.19
C ALA A 233 22.69 1.74 19.91
N LYS A 234 22.90 1.17 18.72
CA LYS A 234 24.18 0.59 18.29
C LYS A 234 25.27 1.63 18.17
N TYR A 235 24.96 2.80 17.61
CA TYR A 235 25.90 3.92 17.54
C TYR A 235 26.34 4.36 18.93
N GLN A 236 25.40 4.60 19.85
CA GLN A 236 25.71 4.99 21.22
C GLN A 236 26.52 3.92 21.97
N ALA A 237 26.17 2.63 21.77
CA ALA A 237 26.93 1.53 22.39
C ALA A 237 28.37 1.45 21.84
N THR A 238 28.56 1.69 20.54
CA THR A 238 29.88 1.69 19.91
C THR A 238 30.71 2.90 20.35
N MET A 239 30.09 4.09 20.41
CA MET A 239 30.80 5.31 20.78
C MET A 239 31.17 5.35 22.26
N LYS A 240 30.47 4.64 23.15
CA LYS A 240 30.87 4.45 24.55
C LYS A 240 32.15 3.62 24.73
N GLN A 241 32.55 2.87 23.69
CA GLN A 241 33.78 2.07 23.71
C GLN A 241 35.01 2.86 23.22
N VAL A 242 34.82 4.07 22.73
CA VAL A 242 35.88 4.98 22.30
C VAL A 242 36.19 5.88 23.47
N ASP A 243 37.15 5.46 24.31
CA ASP A 243 37.77 6.31 25.33
C ASP A 243 38.63 7.37 24.62
N LEU A 244 38.20 8.63 24.70
CA LEU A 244 38.96 9.81 24.33
C LEU A 244 39.42 10.53 25.62
#